data_c1c4797e3bef507da4a23951e5a3ed19
#
_entry.id   c1c4797e3bef507da4a23951e5a3ed19
#
_cell.length_a   1.000
_cell.length_b   1.000
_cell.length_c   1.000
_cell.angle_alpha   90.00
_cell.angle_beta   90.00
_cell.angle_gamma   90.00
#
_symmetry.space_group_name_H-M   'P 1'
#
loop_
_entity.id
_entity.type
_entity.pdbx_description
1 polymer ?
#
loop_
_entity_poly.entity_id
_entity_poly.type
_entity_poly.pdbx_seq_one_letter_code
_entity_poly.pdbx_strand_id
1 'polypeptide(L)'
;MAGWLYLILLTGLLAGSSAQAEFYKYTDRSGRTLYVDEIWKVPEEYRGQVGRYREKYDHLPEGQRDEMVAADQKQQQVLETERQRHTERQLQDLLQQQEAERSQRAEAEMQRRLKAAETPVTIADNQILVPVAFMNSGVEATAHLVMDTGATHTVLYRPVAAQLNIFTVSKGQSKVAGGRLIQSEIGKVDAVRVGPITARDFPVVILPFEGNLQPHGGLLGMDFLSRVEYSIDYDKSVIRWKLRPR
;
A
#
# COMPACT_ATOMS: atom_id res chain seq x y z
N MET A 1 61.39 -28.77 19.91
CA MET A 1 62.12 -29.42 18.81
C MET A 1 61.68 -28.72 17.54
N ALA A 2 62.32 -27.68 17.15
CA ALA A 2 63.42 -27.40 16.25
C ALA A 2 63.13 -27.96 14.83
N GLY A 3 62.90 -27.10 13.91
CA GLY A 3 62.81 -27.40 12.50
C GLY A 3 62.90 -26.12 11.68
N TRP A 4 64.07 -25.53 11.59
CA TRP A 4 64.42 -24.46 10.67
C TRP A 4 64.50 -24.98 9.25
N LEU A 5 63.75 -24.41 8.33
CA LEU A 5 63.95 -24.62 6.89
C LEU A 5 64.50 -23.32 6.26
N TYR A 6 65.70 -23.41 5.76
CA TYR A 6 66.44 -22.43 5.01
C TYR A 6 65.69 -22.04 3.72
N LEU A 7 65.40 -20.75 3.57
CA LEU A 7 64.99 -20.17 2.29
C LEU A 7 66.21 -19.63 1.59
N ILE A 8 66.67 -20.33 0.57
CA ILE A 8 67.74 -19.88 -0.32
C ILE A 8 67.20 -18.81 -1.24
N LEU A 9 67.68 -17.59 -1.07
CA LEU A 9 67.38 -16.43 -1.93
C LEU A 9 68.27 -16.55 -3.20
N LEU A 10 67.64 -17.03 -4.27
CA LEU A 10 68.29 -17.03 -5.61
C LEU A 10 68.01 -15.71 -6.31
N THR A 11 68.93 -14.75 -6.15
CA THR A 11 68.93 -13.50 -6.93
C THR A 11 69.45 -13.80 -8.34
N GLY A 12 68.52 -14.18 -9.22
CA GLY A 12 68.78 -14.25 -10.64
C GLY A 12 68.59 -12.85 -11.26
N LEU A 13 69.70 -12.21 -11.60
CA LEU A 13 69.75 -10.99 -12.39
C LEU A 13 69.27 -11.32 -13.81
N LEU A 14 67.98 -11.26 -14.10
CA LEU A 14 67.45 -11.30 -15.45
C LEU A 14 67.56 -9.90 -16.04
N ALA A 15 68.64 -9.67 -16.81
CA ALA A 15 68.69 -8.61 -17.83
C ALA A 15 67.57 -8.96 -18.87
N GLY A 16 66.35 -8.51 -18.59
CA GLY A 16 65.23 -8.62 -19.52
C GLY A 16 65.48 -7.63 -20.67
N SER A 17 65.92 -8.11 -21.82
CA SER A 17 65.64 -7.44 -23.07
C SER A 17 64.14 -7.28 -23.18
N SER A 18 63.65 -6.04 -23.25
CA SER A 18 62.28 -5.72 -23.54
C SER A 18 61.90 -6.29 -24.90
N ALA A 19 61.39 -7.52 -24.91
CA ALA A 19 60.77 -8.08 -26.09
C ALA A 19 59.47 -7.28 -26.27
N GLN A 20 59.47 -6.33 -27.18
CA GLN A 20 58.26 -5.67 -27.65
C GLN A 20 57.36 -6.75 -28.26
N ALA A 21 56.33 -7.15 -27.59
CA ALA A 21 55.33 -8.07 -28.13
C ALA A 21 54.56 -7.30 -29.21
N GLU A 22 54.87 -7.59 -30.46
CA GLU A 22 54.04 -7.08 -31.58
C GLU A 22 52.78 -7.90 -31.70
N PHE A 23 51.64 -7.27 -31.51
CA PHE A 23 50.34 -7.91 -31.74
C PHE A 23 49.88 -7.60 -33.17
N TYR A 24 49.31 -8.64 -33.79
CA TYR A 24 48.69 -8.57 -35.10
C TYR A 24 47.18 -8.71 -34.97
N LYS A 25 46.44 -7.83 -35.66
CA LYS A 25 44.97 -7.91 -35.65
C LYS A 25 44.46 -8.29 -37.02
N TYR A 26 43.47 -9.16 -37.07
CA TYR A 26 42.72 -9.49 -38.29
C TYR A 26 41.25 -9.69 -37.99
N THR A 27 40.39 -9.58 -39.01
CA THR A 27 38.94 -9.78 -38.86
C THR A 27 38.57 -11.07 -39.54
N ASP A 28 37.86 -11.97 -38.83
CA ASP A 28 37.36 -13.23 -39.39
C ASP A 28 36.13 -13.00 -40.27
N ARG A 29 35.65 -14.08 -40.95
CA ARG A 29 34.43 -14.03 -41.79
C ARG A 29 33.17 -13.67 -41.03
N SER A 30 33.15 -13.85 -39.72
CA SER A 30 32.03 -13.48 -38.86
C SER A 30 32.06 -12.01 -38.42
N GLY A 31 33.05 -11.24 -38.84
CA GLY A 31 33.21 -9.84 -38.46
C GLY A 31 33.91 -9.63 -37.11
N ARG A 32 34.44 -10.69 -36.45
CA ARG A 32 35.13 -10.56 -35.16
C ARG A 32 36.59 -10.19 -35.39
N THR A 33 37.08 -9.19 -34.65
CA THR A 33 38.50 -8.81 -34.64
C THR A 33 39.24 -9.69 -33.63
N LEU A 34 40.30 -10.36 -34.11
CA LEU A 34 41.15 -11.25 -33.32
C LEU A 34 42.57 -10.66 -33.26
N TYR A 35 43.23 -10.87 -32.12
CA TYR A 35 44.57 -10.42 -31.87
C TYR A 35 45.48 -11.61 -31.62
N VAL A 36 46.63 -11.64 -32.25
CA VAL A 36 47.64 -12.70 -32.09
C VAL A 36 49.00 -12.05 -31.90
N ASP A 37 49.85 -12.70 -31.12
CA ASP A 37 51.21 -12.27 -30.80
C ASP A 37 52.24 -12.51 -31.91
N GLU A 38 51.87 -13.35 -32.92
CA GLU A 38 52.74 -13.73 -33.99
C GLU A 38 52.00 -13.85 -35.32
N ILE A 39 52.59 -13.35 -36.42
CA ILE A 39 51.94 -13.31 -37.72
C ILE A 39 51.61 -14.71 -38.31
N TRP A 40 52.40 -15.70 -37.96
CA TRP A 40 52.15 -17.06 -38.43
C TRP A 40 50.97 -17.76 -37.75
N LYS A 41 50.50 -17.25 -36.62
CA LYS A 41 49.26 -17.70 -35.98
C LYS A 41 47.98 -17.17 -36.68
N VAL A 42 48.15 -16.24 -37.62
CA VAL A 42 47.05 -15.79 -38.47
C VAL A 42 46.78 -16.82 -39.54
N PRO A 43 45.55 -17.35 -39.69
CA PRO A 43 45.20 -18.26 -40.78
C PRO A 43 45.56 -17.63 -42.13
N GLU A 44 46.02 -18.49 -43.05
CA GLU A 44 46.58 -18.06 -44.33
C GLU A 44 45.64 -17.17 -45.16
N GLU A 45 44.33 -17.48 -45.08
CA GLU A 45 43.29 -16.71 -45.75
C GLU A 45 43.13 -15.28 -45.28
N TYR A 46 43.61 -14.93 -44.07
CA TYR A 46 43.51 -13.56 -43.50
C TYR A 46 44.83 -12.82 -43.48
N ARG A 47 45.95 -13.45 -43.87
CA ARG A 47 47.28 -12.81 -43.82
C ARG A 47 47.38 -11.57 -44.70
N GLY A 48 46.61 -11.47 -45.77
CA GLY A 48 46.56 -10.28 -46.62
C GLY A 48 45.82 -9.07 -45.99
N GLN A 49 45.10 -9.27 -44.89
CA GLN A 49 44.34 -8.24 -44.21
C GLN A 49 44.86 -7.95 -42.80
N VAL A 50 46.03 -8.44 -42.45
CA VAL A 50 46.62 -8.28 -41.12
C VAL A 50 47.15 -6.86 -40.94
N GLY A 51 46.67 -6.20 -39.92
CA GLY A 51 47.21 -4.95 -39.42
C GLY A 51 48.07 -5.18 -38.17
N ARG A 52 49.19 -4.47 -38.05
CA ARG A 52 49.87 -4.39 -36.75
C ARG A 52 49.00 -3.61 -35.78
N TYR A 53 48.73 -4.22 -34.62
CA TYR A 53 48.07 -3.51 -33.52
C TYR A 53 49.12 -2.62 -32.88
N ARG A 54 48.79 -1.35 -32.80
CA ARG A 54 49.59 -0.38 -32.04
C ARG A 54 48.70 0.17 -30.93
N GLU A 55 49.21 0.19 -29.73
CA GLU A 55 48.54 0.86 -28.64
C GLU A 55 48.49 2.38 -28.88
N LYS A 56 47.54 3.03 -28.23
CA LYS A 56 47.24 4.46 -28.46
C LYS A 56 48.51 5.37 -28.43
N TYR A 57 49.47 5.01 -27.59
CA TYR A 57 50.66 5.83 -27.32
C TYR A 57 51.98 5.18 -27.76
N ASP A 58 51.97 4.10 -28.52
CA ASP A 58 53.19 3.40 -29.01
C ASP A 58 54.11 4.26 -29.91
N HIS A 59 53.60 5.36 -30.42
CA HIS A 59 54.36 6.30 -31.25
C HIS A 59 55.18 7.30 -30.41
N LEU A 60 54.99 7.32 -29.08
CA LEU A 60 55.70 8.23 -28.17
C LEU A 60 56.92 7.57 -27.53
N PRO A 61 57.95 8.36 -27.15
CA PRO A 61 59.06 7.88 -26.32
C PRO A 61 58.52 7.30 -24.99
N GLU A 62 59.26 6.32 -24.45
CA GLU A 62 58.83 5.53 -23.28
C GLU A 62 58.35 6.39 -22.09
N GLY A 63 59.12 7.40 -21.67
CA GLY A 63 58.70 8.28 -20.57
C GLY A 63 57.44 9.10 -20.83
N GLN A 64 57.19 9.51 -22.08
CA GLN A 64 55.97 10.24 -22.46
C GLN A 64 54.77 9.30 -22.58
N ARG A 65 55.00 8.03 -22.96
CA ARG A 65 53.97 7.00 -23.04
C ARG A 65 53.39 6.73 -21.68
N ASP A 66 54.24 6.49 -20.67
CA ASP A 66 53.82 6.19 -19.31
C ASP A 66 53.03 7.34 -18.70
N GLU A 67 53.42 8.57 -18.95
CA GLU A 67 52.69 9.75 -18.49
C GLU A 67 51.28 9.85 -19.13
N MET A 68 51.19 9.60 -20.45
CA MET A 68 49.92 9.64 -21.17
C MET A 68 48.99 8.50 -20.78
N VAL A 69 49.50 7.28 -20.56
CA VAL A 69 48.74 6.15 -20.06
C VAL A 69 48.18 6.44 -18.65
N ALA A 70 49.03 6.98 -17.76
CA ALA A 70 48.60 7.35 -16.41
C ALA A 70 47.52 8.46 -16.43
N ALA A 71 47.66 9.45 -17.32
CA ALA A 71 46.68 10.50 -17.49
C ALA A 71 45.32 9.95 -17.98
N ASP A 72 45.34 9.06 -18.99
CA ASP A 72 44.11 8.39 -19.49
C ASP A 72 43.45 7.52 -18.41
N GLN A 73 44.24 6.75 -17.68
CA GLN A 73 43.71 5.93 -16.57
C GLN A 73 43.04 6.79 -15.49
N LYS A 74 43.69 7.91 -15.12
CA LYS A 74 43.12 8.85 -14.16
C LYS A 74 41.83 9.47 -14.68
N GLN A 75 41.78 9.84 -15.95
CA GLN A 75 40.57 10.40 -16.56
C GLN A 75 39.44 9.36 -16.61
N GLN A 76 39.72 8.10 -16.93
CA GLN A 76 38.76 7.01 -16.91
C GLN A 76 38.21 6.79 -15.51
N GLN A 77 39.06 6.77 -14.47
CA GLN A 77 38.66 6.62 -13.09
C GLN A 77 37.72 7.76 -12.64
N VAL A 78 38.01 8.99 -13.04
CA VAL A 78 37.15 10.14 -12.74
C VAL A 78 35.77 9.95 -13.39
N LEU A 79 35.72 9.59 -14.67
CA LEU A 79 34.48 9.38 -15.41
C LEU A 79 33.65 8.22 -14.82
N GLU A 80 34.31 7.13 -14.43
CA GLU A 80 33.62 6.00 -13.77
C GLU A 80 33.03 6.41 -12.41
N THR A 81 33.80 7.16 -11.62
CA THR A 81 33.35 7.67 -10.32
C THR A 81 32.15 8.62 -10.47
N GLU A 82 32.18 9.49 -11.47
CA GLU A 82 31.05 10.39 -11.75
C GLU A 82 29.82 9.63 -12.23
N ARG A 83 29.97 8.62 -13.07
CA ARG A 83 28.87 7.74 -13.50
C ARG A 83 28.26 6.99 -12.30
N GLN A 84 29.09 6.43 -11.43
CA GLN A 84 28.62 5.76 -10.21
C GLN A 84 27.82 6.72 -9.31
N ARG A 85 28.36 7.90 -9.03
CA ARG A 85 27.67 8.93 -8.24
C ARG A 85 26.33 9.36 -8.86
N HIS A 86 26.30 9.48 -10.18
CA HIS A 86 25.05 9.82 -10.87
C HIS A 86 24.01 8.72 -10.75
N THR A 87 24.43 7.47 -10.92
CA THR A 87 23.54 6.30 -10.77
C THR A 87 23.03 6.15 -9.32
N GLU A 88 23.92 6.36 -8.35
CA GLU A 88 23.53 6.32 -6.92
C GLU A 88 22.52 7.41 -6.58
N ARG A 89 22.71 8.65 -7.07
CA ARG A 89 21.73 9.73 -6.87
C ARG A 89 20.39 9.39 -7.50
N GLN A 90 20.37 8.91 -8.73
CA GLN A 90 19.12 8.51 -9.39
C GLN A 90 18.39 7.41 -8.61
N LEU A 91 19.13 6.43 -8.08
CA LEU A 91 18.55 5.36 -7.25
C LEU A 91 17.98 5.92 -5.94
N GLN A 92 18.69 6.82 -5.28
CA GLN A 92 18.21 7.47 -4.05
C GLN A 92 16.94 8.29 -4.32
N ASP A 93 16.92 9.08 -5.38
CA ASP A 93 15.73 9.88 -5.75
C ASP A 93 14.53 8.96 -6.03
N LEU A 94 14.73 7.85 -6.73
CA LEU A 94 13.69 6.88 -7.03
C LEU A 94 13.15 6.23 -5.75
N LEU A 95 14.04 5.83 -4.83
CA LEU A 95 13.65 5.24 -3.54
C LEU A 95 12.85 6.25 -2.70
N GLN A 96 13.29 7.50 -2.63
CA GLN A 96 12.56 8.55 -1.91
C GLN A 96 11.17 8.80 -2.51
N GLN A 97 11.06 8.82 -3.84
CA GLN A 97 9.77 8.94 -4.51
C GLN A 97 8.83 7.77 -4.18
N GLN A 98 9.36 6.53 -4.22
CA GLN A 98 8.57 5.35 -3.85
C GLN A 98 8.10 5.37 -2.40
N GLU A 99 8.95 5.79 -1.47
CA GLU A 99 8.59 5.91 -0.06
C GLU A 99 7.53 6.99 0.16
N ALA A 100 7.68 8.14 -0.49
CA ALA A 100 6.69 9.23 -0.43
C ALA A 100 5.32 8.78 -0.97
N GLU A 101 5.30 8.09 -2.12
CA GLU A 101 4.05 7.54 -2.69
C GLU A 101 3.41 6.50 -1.77
N ARG A 102 4.20 5.60 -1.16
CA ARG A 102 3.69 4.61 -0.20
C ARG A 102 3.06 5.28 1.02
N SER A 103 3.74 6.30 1.57
CA SER A 103 3.23 7.07 2.70
C SER A 103 1.92 7.75 2.36
N GLN A 104 1.84 8.44 1.22
CA GLN A 104 0.62 9.11 0.77
C GLN A 104 -0.54 8.13 0.55
N ARG A 105 -0.27 6.96 -0.04
CA ARG A 105 -1.29 5.90 -0.23
C ARG A 105 -1.78 5.36 1.11
N ALA A 106 -0.87 5.10 2.06
CA ALA A 106 -1.21 4.63 3.39
C ALA A 106 -2.05 5.65 4.17
N GLU A 107 -1.69 6.94 4.10
CA GLU A 107 -2.47 8.02 4.70
C GLU A 107 -3.85 8.15 4.06
N ALA A 108 -3.95 8.12 2.75
CA ALA A 108 -5.22 8.18 2.03
C ALA A 108 -6.12 6.98 2.36
N GLU A 109 -5.56 5.79 2.47
CA GLU A 109 -6.31 4.59 2.89
C GLU A 109 -6.80 4.72 4.33
N MET A 110 -5.95 5.18 5.25
CA MET A 110 -6.33 5.41 6.63
C MET A 110 -7.48 6.42 6.73
N GLN A 111 -7.39 7.54 6.02
CA GLN A 111 -8.45 8.55 5.98
C GLN A 111 -9.77 7.98 5.42
N ARG A 112 -9.69 7.16 4.36
CA ARG A 112 -10.87 6.46 3.83
C ARG A 112 -11.49 5.51 4.85
N ARG A 113 -10.68 4.75 5.58
CA ARG A 113 -11.15 3.84 6.64
C ARG A 113 -11.80 4.60 7.79
N LEU A 114 -11.20 5.70 8.23
CA LEU A 114 -11.77 6.56 9.27
C LEU A 114 -13.11 7.14 8.82
N LYS A 115 -13.18 7.68 7.61
CA LYS A 115 -14.41 8.24 7.05
C LYS A 115 -15.49 7.17 6.83
N ALA A 116 -15.13 5.97 6.39
CA ALA A 116 -16.06 4.85 6.25
C ALA A 116 -16.60 4.35 7.60
N ALA A 117 -15.87 4.59 8.68
CA ALA A 117 -16.30 4.29 10.04
C ALA A 117 -17.14 5.41 10.68
N GLU A 118 -17.42 6.50 9.98
CA GLU A 118 -18.28 7.59 10.45
C GLU A 118 -19.69 7.48 9.86
N THR A 119 -20.68 7.83 10.68
CA THR A 119 -22.07 7.98 10.23
C THR A 119 -22.54 9.37 10.61
N PRO A 120 -22.88 10.22 9.62
CA PRO A 120 -23.48 11.51 9.89
C PRO A 120 -24.82 11.34 10.61
N VAL A 121 -25.06 12.17 11.62
CA VAL A 121 -26.29 12.19 12.41
C VAL A 121 -26.83 13.61 12.51
N THR A 122 -28.11 13.72 12.84
CA THR A 122 -28.71 15.02 13.18
C THR A 122 -28.80 15.11 14.69
N ILE A 123 -28.28 16.19 15.26
CA ILE A 123 -28.38 16.48 16.69
C ILE A 123 -29.35 17.64 16.85
N ALA A 124 -30.48 17.39 17.45
CA ALA A 124 -31.52 18.39 17.68
C ALA A 124 -32.26 18.06 19.01
N ASP A 125 -32.65 19.05 19.76
CA ASP A 125 -33.42 18.94 20.98
C ASP A 125 -32.85 17.92 22.00
N ASN A 126 -31.52 17.88 22.12
CA ASN A 126 -30.77 16.91 22.94
C ASN A 126 -30.95 15.44 22.50
N GLN A 127 -31.41 15.23 21.29
CA GLN A 127 -31.55 13.90 20.70
C GLN A 127 -30.56 13.72 19.55
N ILE A 128 -30.13 12.49 19.35
CA ILE A 128 -29.28 12.09 18.23
C ILE A 128 -30.11 11.25 17.28
N LEU A 129 -30.42 11.79 16.12
CA LEU A 129 -31.16 11.12 15.06
C LEU A 129 -30.20 10.42 14.11
N VAL A 130 -30.26 9.11 14.08
CA VAL A 130 -29.37 8.24 13.33
C VAL A 130 -30.11 7.72 12.10
N PRO A 131 -29.55 7.85 10.87
CA PRO A 131 -30.13 7.21 9.71
C PRO A 131 -29.91 5.70 9.78
N VAL A 132 -31.01 4.95 9.77
CA VAL A 132 -31.03 3.49 9.85
C VAL A 132 -31.72 2.93 8.62
N ALA A 133 -31.01 2.12 7.84
CA ALA A 133 -31.59 1.40 6.72
C ALA A 133 -32.08 0.02 7.18
N PHE A 134 -33.29 -0.29 6.82
CA PHE A 134 -33.96 -1.57 7.08
C PHE A 134 -34.19 -2.30 5.77
N MET A 135 -33.96 -3.60 5.77
CA MET A 135 -34.24 -4.48 4.64
C MET A 135 -35.18 -5.58 5.10
N ASN A 136 -36.29 -5.78 4.40
CA ASN A 136 -37.26 -6.84 4.69
C ASN A 136 -37.95 -7.31 3.42
N SER A 137 -37.85 -8.61 3.11
CA SER A 137 -38.52 -9.24 1.95
C SER A 137 -38.28 -8.50 0.63
N GLY A 138 -37.02 -8.02 0.41
CA GLY A 138 -36.62 -7.28 -0.78
C GLY A 138 -37.02 -5.79 -0.78
N VAL A 139 -37.68 -5.29 0.24
CA VAL A 139 -37.99 -3.87 0.43
C VAL A 139 -36.91 -3.24 1.29
N GLU A 140 -36.36 -2.10 0.84
CA GLU A 140 -35.45 -1.28 1.62
C GLU A 140 -36.08 0.07 1.94
N ALA A 141 -36.02 0.49 3.20
CA ALA A 141 -36.43 1.82 3.63
C ALA A 141 -35.44 2.37 4.67
N THR A 142 -35.20 3.68 4.61
CA THR A 142 -34.37 4.38 5.60
C THR A 142 -35.25 5.22 6.50
N ALA A 143 -35.07 5.07 7.80
CA ALA A 143 -35.75 5.89 8.82
C ALA A 143 -34.69 6.56 9.73
N HIS A 144 -34.99 7.75 10.21
CA HIS A 144 -34.17 8.38 11.25
C HIS A 144 -34.72 7.91 12.60
N LEU A 145 -33.87 7.23 13.39
CA LEU A 145 -34.22 6.78 14.72
C LEU A 145 -33.50 7.59 15.77
N VAL A 146 -34.13 7.85 16.90
CA VAL A 146 -33.45 8.40 18.07
C VAL A 146 -32.53 7.35 18.65
N MET A 147 -31.26 7.67 18.84
CA MET A 147 -30.34 6.82 19.58
C MET A 147 -30.70 6.83 21.05
N ASP A 148 -31.22 5.71 21.57
CA ASP A 148 -31.76 5.65 22.92
C ASP A 148 -31.17 4.47 23.71
N THR A 149 -30.21 4.80 24.60
CA THR A 149 -29.63 3.82 25.54
C THR A 149 -30.58 3.37 26.67
N GLY A 150 -31.71 4.05 26.85
CA GLY A 150 -32.78 3.65 27.77
C GLY A 150 -33.77 2.64 27.16
N ALA A 151 -33.77 2.53 25.83
CA ALA A 151 -34.63 1.54 25.15
C ALA A 151 -33.94 0.17 25.09
N THR A 152 -34.54 -0.85 25.64
CA THR A 152 -34.02 -2.24 25.60
C THR A 152 -34.01 -2.78 24.17
N HIS A 153 -35.01 -2.45 23.37
CA HIS A 153 -35.23 -2.94 22.01
C HIS A 153 -35.33 -1.77 21.04
N THR A 154 -34.93 -2.03 19.80
CA THR A 154 -35.15 -1.11 18.69
C THR A 154 -36.63 -1.06 18.38
N VAL A 155 -37.18 0.14 18.32
CA VAL A 155 -38.58 0.43 18.11
C VAL A 155 -38.79 1.07 16.76
N LEU A 156 -39.77 0.57 16.01
CA LEU A 156 -40.27 1.22 14.80
C LEU A 156 -41.70 1.71 15.07
N TYR A 157 -41.99 2.92 14.65
CA TYR A 157 -43.38 3.34 14.62
C TYR A 157 -44.11 2.71 13.44
N ARG A 158 -45.42 2.46 13.64
CA ARG A 158 -46.25 1.75 12.65
C ARG A 158 -46.09 2.23 11.20
N PRO A 159 -46.01 3.53 10.88
CA PRO A 159 -45.85 3.98 9.52
C PRO A 159 -44.58 3.42 8.85
N VAL A 160 -43.44 3.36 9.58
CA VAL A 160 -42.17 2.80 9.06
C VAL A 160 -42.31 1.28 8.90
N ALA A 161 -42.90 0.60 9.89
CA ALA A 161 -43.11 -0.85 9.82
C ALA A 161 -44.01 -1.24 8.63
N ALA A 162 -45.03 -0.44 8.35
CA ALA A 162 -45.92 -0.64 7.20
C ALA A 162 -45.20 -0.49 5.85
N GLN A 163 -44.28 0.50 5.71
CA GLN A 163 -43.47 0.68 4.48
C GLN A 163 -42.58 -0.53 4.20
N LEU A 164 -42.13 -1.21 5.25
CA LEU A 164 -41.26 -2.38 5.19
C LEU A 164 -42.01 -3.69 5.06
N ASN A 165 -43.33 -3.69 5.05
CA ASN A 165 -44.18 -4.88 5.06
C ASN A 165 -43.78 -5.86 6.18
N ILE A 166 -43.53 -5.35 7.41
CA ILE A 166 -43.14 -6.19 8.53
C ILE A 166 -44.35 -6.95 9.04
N PHE A 167 -44.26 -8.29 9.02
CA PHE A 167 -45.27 -9.14 9.58
C PHE A 167 -45.12 -9.22 11.10
N THR A 168 -46.21 -9.03 11.82
CA THR A 168 -46.27 -9.23 13.28
C THR A 168 -46.11 -10.71 13.61
N VAL A 169 -45.10 -11.05 14.40
CA VAL A 169 -44.88 -12.41 14.91
C VAL A 169 -45.64 -12.66 16.20
N SER A 170 -45.71 -11.65 17.05
CA SER A 170 -46.46 -11.72 18.31
C SER A 170 -46.95 -10.33 18.74
N LYS A 171 -47.94 -10.32 19.64
CA LYS A 171 -48.46 -9.11 20.28
C LYS A 171 -48.10 -9.12 21.76
N GLY A 172 -47.88 -7.95 22.34
CA GLY A 172 -47.50 -7.80 23.73
C GLY A 172 -47.75 -6.39 24.23
N GLN A 173 -47.19 -6.09 25.36
CA GLN A 173 -47.22 -4.76 25.97
C GLN A 173 -45.79 -4.29 26.20
N SER A 174 -45.52 -3.06 25.87
CA SER A 174 -44.24 -2.41 26.14
C SER A 174 -44.41 -1.34 27.19
N LYS A 175 -43.48 -1.30 28.14
CA LYS A 175 -43.41 -0.26 29.16
C LYS A 175 -42.66 0.92 28.59
N VAL A 176 -43.26 2.07 28.44
CA VAL A 176 -42.64 3.28 27.98
C VAL A 176 -42.18 4.18 29.11
N ALA A 177 -41.44 5.24 28.81
CA ALA A 177 -41.03 6.24 29.79
C ALA A 177 -42.26 6.75 30.57
N GLY A 178 -42.09 6.90 31.88
CA GLY A 178 -43.20 7.22 32.79
C GLY A 178 -43.99 6.01 33.29
N GLY A 179 -43.60 4.77 32.92
CA GLY A 179 -44.15 3.52 33.44
C GLY A 179 -45.45 3.07 32.79
N ARG A 180 -46.00 3.79 31.83
CA ARG A 180 -47.23 3.45 31.10
C ARG A 180 -47.01 2.23 30.21
N LEU A 181 -47.98 1.29 30.24
CA LEU A 181 -48.03 0.15 29.35
C LEU A 181 -48.80 0.51 28.08
N ILE A 182 -48.22 0.22 26.95
CA ILE A 182 -48.88 0.40 25.64
C ILE A 182 -48.84 -0.90 24.84
N GLN A 183 -49.84 -1.11 24.01
CA GLN A 183 -49.89 -2.26 23.11
C GLN A 183 -48.75 -2.19 22.13
N SER A 184 -48.00 -3.28 21.99
CA SER A 184 -46.88 -3.42 21.07
C SER A 184 -47.00 -4.69 20.26
N GLU A 185 -46.34 -4.67 19.11
CA GLU A 185 -46.19 -5.84 18.26
C GLU A 185 -44.70 -6.13 18.12
N ILE A 186 -44.36 -7.40 18.00
CA ILE A 186 -42.99 -7.82 17.72
C ILE A 186 -42.95 -8.32 16.29
N GLY A 187 -42.07 -7.74 15.51
CA GLY A 187 -41.74 -8.16 14.14
C GLY A 187 -40.26 -8.50 14.00
N LYS A 188 -39.92 -8.93 12.82
CA LYS A 188 -38.53 -9.21 12.45
C LYS A 188 -38.24 -8.62 11.08
N VAL A 189 -37.06 -8.11 10.90
CA VAL A 189 -36.54 -7.65 9.60
C VAL A 189 -35.32 -8.48 9.19
N ASP A 190 -35.12 -8.64 7.89
CA ASP A 190 -33.98 -9.41 7.34
C ASP A 190 -32.65 -8.79 7.72
N ALA A 191 -32.57 -7.47 7.70
CA ALA A 191 -31.38 -6.75 8.14
C ALA A 191 -31.67 -5.31 8.58
N VAL A 192 -30.83 -4.83 9.49
CA VAL A 192 -30.71 -3.44 9.94
C VAL A 192 -29.29 -2.99 9.66
N ARG A 193 -29.11 -1.83 9.01
CA ARG A 193 -27.80 -1.23 8.73
C ARG A 193 -27.73 0.18 9.30
N VAL A 194 -26.70 0.42 10.11
CA VAL A 194 -26.39 1.72 10.69
C VAL A 194 -24.94 2.03 10.33
N GLY A 195 -24.71 2.94 9.41
CA GLY A 195 -23.40 3.19 8.86
C GLY A 195 -22.72 1.92 8.32
N PRO A 196 -21.53 1.56 8.79
CA PRO A 196 -20.82 0.35 8.36
C PRO A 196 -21.31 -0.94 9.03
N ILE A 197 -22.19 -0.84 10.02
CA ILE A 197 -22.64 -1.99 10.82
C ILE A 197 -23.93 -2.55 10.27
N THR A 198 -23.97 -3.86 10.07
CA THR A 198 -25.18 -4.58 9.64
C THR A 198 -25.48 -5.70 10.61
N ALA A 199 -26.71 -5.74 11.13
CA ALA A 199 -27.25 -6.84 11.90
C ALA A 199 -28.34 -7.54 11.07
N ARG A 200 -28.27 -8.88 10.99
CA ARG A 200 -29.24 -9.71 10.24
C ARG A 200 -30.25 -10.34 11.20
N ASP A 201 -31.41 -10.74 10.65
CA ASP A 201 -32.47 -11.42 11.39
C ASP A 201 -32.85 -10.64 12.64
N PHE A 202 -33.08 -9.34 12.49
CA PHE A 202 -33.14 -8.43 13.60
C PHE A 202 -34.58 -8.25 14.10
N PRO A 203 -34.87 -8.51 15.40
CA PRO A 203 -36.19 -8.27 15.97
C PRO A 203 -36.42 -6.77 16.15
N VAL A 204 -37.64 -6.33 15.93
CA VAL A 204 -38.07 -4.95 16.16
C VAL A 204 -39.40 -4.94 16.92
N VAL A 205 -39.53 -3.96 17.79
CA VAL A 205 -40.81 -3.68 18.47
C VAL A 205 -41.54 -2.61 17.66
N ILE A 206 -42.79 -2.90 17.32
CA ILE A 206 -43.65 -1.96 16.57
C ILE A 206 -44.61 -1.33 17.55
N LEU A 207 -44.56 -0.01 17.63
CA LEU A 207 -45.46 0.78 18.46
C LEU A 207 -46.45 1.55 17.60
N PRO A 208 -47.69 1.76 18.08
CA PRO A 208 -48.60 2.70 17.45
C PRO A 208 -47.97 4.08 17.44
N PHE A 209 -48.25 4.84 16.41
CA PHE A 209 -47.86 6.23 16.33
C PHE A 209 -49.00 7.09 16.86
N GLU A 210 -48.84 7.64 18.06
CA GLU A 210 -49.77 8.56 18.67
C GLU A 210 -49.18 9.97 18.65
N GLY A 211 -49.67 10.84 17.81
CA GLY A 211 -49.32 12.25 17.82
C GLY A 211 -49.04 12.88 16.44
N ASN A 212 -48.89 14.20 16.43
CA ASN A 212 -48.48 14.97 15.26
C ASN A 212 -47.03 14.63 14.93
N LEU A 213 -46.77 14.32 13.64
CA LEU A 213 -45.51 14.09 12.97
C LEU A 213 -44.28 14.21 13.87
N GLN A 214 -43.89 13.12 14.52
CA GLN A 214 -42.57 13.04 15.14
C GLN A 214 -41.52 13.08 14.04
N PRO A 215 -40.44 13.86 14.19
CA PRO A 215 -39.40 13.96 13.17
C PRO A 215 -38.57 12.66 13.00
N HIS A 216 -38.93 11.59 13.74
CA HIS A 216 -38.21 10.32 13.75
C HIS A 216 -39.14 9.11 13.62
N GLY A 217 -38.59 8.03 13.07
CA GLY A 217 -39.34 6.81 12.77
C GLY A 217 -39.39 5.78 13.91
N GLY A 218 -38.72 6.08 15.03
CA GLY A 218 -38.63 5.16 16.18
C GLY A 218 -37.38 5.38 17.03
N LEU A 219 -36.93 4.34 17.74
CA LEU A 219 -35.78 4.35 18.63
C LEU A 219 -34.77 3.27 18.23
N LEU A 220 -33.48 3.59 18.21
CA LEU A 220 -32.41 2.63 18.10
C LEU A 220 -31.96 2.21 19.50
N GLY A 221 -32.29 0.98 19.89
CA GLY A 221 -32.16 0.48 21.24
C GLY A 221 -30.86 -0.27 21.53
N MET A 222 -30.75 -0.72 22.78
CA MET A 222 -29.58 -1.45 23.29
C MET A 222 -29.40 -2.82 22.66
N ASP A 223 -30.43 -3.42 22.09
CA ASP A 223 -30.31 -4.65 21.30
C ASP A 223 -29.41 -4.52 20.07
N PHE A 224 -29.25 -3.31 19.54
CA PHE A 224 -28.24 -2.95 18.53
C PHE A 224 -27.00 -2.34 19.16
N LEU A 225 -27.16 -1.31 19.98
CA LEU A 225 -26.06 -0.46 20.48
C LEU A 225 -25.07 -1.23 21.35
N SER A 226 -25.51 -2.24 22.12
CA SER A 226 -24.60 -3.04 22.96
C SER A 226 -23.67 -3.98 22.19
N ARG A 227 -23.95 -4.22 20.91
CA ARG A 227 -23.14 -5.12 20.05
C ARG A 227 -21.93 -4.44 19.43
N VAL A 228 -21.84 -3.12 19.54
CA VAL A 228 -20.86 -2.29 18.84
C VAL A 228 -20.19 -1.30 19.80
N GLU A 229 -18.95 -0.97 19.50
CA GLU A 229 -18.29 0.13 20.18
C GLU A 229 -18.39 1.39 19.29
N TYR A 230 -18.73 2.50 19.92
CA TYR A 230 -18.88 3.77 19.22
C TYR A 230 -18.49 4.94 20.10
N SER A 231 -18.25 6.07 19.47
CA SER A 231 -18.14 7.39 20.11
C SER A 231 -18.90 8.42 19.29
N ILE A 232 -19.38 9.46 19.94
CA ILE A 232 -20.13 10.54 19.31
C ILE A 232 -19.24 11.78 19.29
N ASP A 233 -19.03 12.32 18.09
CA ASP A 233 -18.40 13.61 17.90
C ASP A 233 -19.50 14.64 17.69
N TYR A 234 -19.79 15.40 18.74
CA TYR A 234 -20.85 16.41 18.73
C TYR A 234 -20.52 17.60 17.83
N ASP A 235 -19.25 17.96 17.73
CA ASP A 235 -18.80 19.10 16.92
C ASP A 235 -18.99 18.82 15.42
N LYS A 236 -18.73 17.58 15.02
CA LYS A 236 -18.87 17.14 13.62
C LYS A 236 -20.24 16.52 13.31
N SER A 237 -21.07 16.31 14.34
CA SER A 237 -22.34 15.59 14.22
C SER A 237 -22.19 14.23 13.53
N VAL A 238 -21.24 13.41 14.02
CA VAL A 238 -21.01 12.06 13.51
C VAL A 238 -20.89 11.03 14.63
N ILE A 239 -21.32 9.82 14.37
CA ILE A 239 -20.97 8.63 15.15
C ILE A 239 -19.75 8.00 14.53
N ARG A 240 -18.70 7.72 15.32
CA ARG A 240 -17.53 6.93 14.94
C ARG A 240 -17.67 5.52 15.48
N TRP A 241 -17.67 4.57 14.57
CA TRP A 241 -17.74 3.16 14.90
C TRP A 241 -16.34 2.57 15.02
N LYS A 242 -16.09 1.82 16.11
CA LYS A 242 -14.86 1.03 16.21
C LYS A 242 -15.10 -0.31 15.50
N LEU A 243 -14.60 -0.39 14.28
CA LEU A 243 -14.64 -1.63 13.52
C LEU A 243 -13.60 -2.60 14.11
N ARG A 244 -14.03 -3.75 14.59
CA ARG A 244 -13.10 -4.81 15.00
C ARG A 244 -12.39 -5.32 13.75
N PRO A 245 -11.05 -5.44 13.76
CA PRO A 245 -10.34 -6.09 12.65
C PRO A 245 -10.87 -7.53 12.51
N ARG A 246 -11.19 -7.91 11.28
CA ARG A 246 -11.56 -9.29 10.92
C ARG A 246 -10.34 -10.18 10.92
#